data_ffa1665e8436a36879c35d869bdc0cae
#
_entry.id   ffa1665e8436a36879c35d869bdc0cae
#
_cell.length_a   1.000
_cell.length_b   1.000
_cell.length_c   1.000
_cell.angle_alpha   90.00
_cell.angle_beta   90.00
_cell.angle_gamma   90.00
#
_symmetry.space_group_name_H-M   'P 1'
#
loop_
_entity.id
_entity.type
_entity.pdbx_description
1 polymer ?
#
loop_
_entity_poly.entity_id
_entity_poly.type
_entity_poly.pdbx_seq_one_letter_code
_entity_poly.pdbx_strand_id
1 'polypeptide(L)' 'MNNYLTEKEKLNHPYYSLMELKGEELNEKLNSLSRLELIDWLCWNDRNGVYSDEDSLREFGNTLTKERAMEIITEMISEN' A
#
# COMPACT_ATOMS: atom_id res chain seq x y z
N MET A 1 -17.34 -8.44 -17.55
CA MET A 1 -17.24 -8.44 -16.09
C MET A 1 -16.04 -7.63 -15.66
N ASN A 2 -16.24 -6.75 -14.77
CA ASN A 2 -15.12 -5.96 -14.32
C ASN A 2 -14.21 -6.75 -13.37
N ASN A 3 -12.99 -6.30 -13.24
CA ASN A 3 -12.00 -6.92 -12.35
C ASN A 3 -11.93 -6.21 -11.01
N TYR A 4 -12.89 -5.36 -10.74
CA TYR A 4 -12.90 -4.61 -9.49
C TYR A 4 -13.58 -5.40 -8.41
N LEU A 5 -13.04 -5.31 -7.23
CA LEU A 5 -13.70 -5.87 -6.08
C LEU A 5 -14.96 -5.06 -5.80
N THR A 6 -16.01 -5.73 -5.39
CA THR A 6 -17.18 -5.04 -4.90
C THR A 6 -16.78 -4.33 -3.61
N GLU A 7 -17.56 -3.35 -3.21
CA GLU A 7 -17.28 -2.65 -1.98
C GLU A 7 -17.25 -3.60 -0.78
N LYS A 8 -18.17 -4.57 -0.77
CA LYS A 8 -18.20 -5.57 0.28
C LYS A 8 -16.94 -6.44 0.30
N GLU A 9 -16.48 -6.86 -0.88
CA GLU A 9 -15.28 -7.65 -0.99
C GLU A 9 -14.05 -6.85 -0.54
N LYS A 10 -14.00 -5.58 -0.91
CA LYS A 10 -12.92 -4.71 -0.51
C LYS A 10 -12.87 -4.53 1.00
N LEU A 11 -14.02 -4.36 1.64
CA LEU A 11 -14.11 -4.21 3.08
C LEU A 11 -13.64 -5.45 3.82
N ASN A 12 -13.81 -6.62 3.22
CA ASN A 12 -13.39 -7.88 3.82
C ASN A 12 -11.96 -8.25 3.48
N HIS A 13 -11.30 -7.49 2.62
CA HIS A 13 -9.93 -7.78 2.25
C HIS A 13 -9.00 -7.48 3.43
N PRO A 14 -8.01 -8.38 3.71
CA PRO A 14 -7.10 -8.16 4.82
C PRO A 14 -6.40 -6.79 4.79
N TYR A 15 -6.10 -6.30 3.61
CA TYR A 15 -5.42 -5.02 3.45
C TYR A 15 -6.29 -3.82 3.82
N TYR A 16 -7.60 -3.99 3.76
CA TYR A 16 -8.50 -2.89 4.10
C TYR A 16 -8.38 -2.51 5.58
N SER A 17 -8.10 -3.47 6.43
CA SER A 17 -7.98 -3.21 7.86
C SER A 17 -6.88 -2.21 8.18
N LEU A 18 -5.89 -2.10 7.30
CA LEU A 18 -4.81 -1.14 7.47
C LEU A 18 -5.33 0.30 7.40
N MET A 19 -6.34 0.52 6.57
CA MET A 19 -6.90 1.84 6.35
C MET A 19 -7.67 2.37 7.57
N GLU A 20 -8.00 1.51 8.49
CA GLU A 20 -8.68 1.89 9.72
C GLU A 20 -7.73 2.33 10.83
N LEU A 21 -6.44 2.06 10.66
CA LEU A 21 -5.43 2.41 11.65
C LEU A 21 -4.96 3.85 11.45
N LYS A 22 -4.56 4.47 12.53
CA LYS A 22 -4.04 5.85 12.50
C LYS A 22 -2.93 6.02 13.53
N GLY A 23 -2.07 7.01 13.28
CA GLY A 23 -1.03 7.38 14.22
C GLY A 23 -0.07 6.25 14.52
N GLU A 24 0.19 6.03 15.80
CA GLU A 24 1.16 5.04 16.22
C GLU A 24 0.75 3.61 15.86
N GLU A 25 -0.52 3.31 15.92
CA GLU A 25 -1.00 1.97 15.56
C GLU A 25 -0.69 1.66 14.10
N LEU A 26 -0.92 2.63 13.22
CA LEU A 26 -0.59 2.46 11.83
C LEU A 26 0.91 2.29 11.64
N ASN A 27 1.70 3.12 12.30
CA ASN A 27 3.14 3.06 12.18
C ASN A 27 3.69 1.72 12.66
N GLU A 28 3.19 1.22 13.77
CA GLU A 28 3.61 -0.09 14.30
C GLU A 28 3.25 -1.21 13.35
N LYS A 29 2.05 -1.16 12.78
CA LYS A 29 1.62 -2.18 11.83
C LYS A 29 2.49 -2.16 10.58
N LEU A 30 2.76 -0.99 10.02
CA LEU A 30 3.62 -0.87 8.85
C LEU A 30 5.03 -1.37 9.12
N ASN A 31 5.56 -1.07 10.30
CA ASN A 31 6.88 -1.56 10.68
C ASN A 31 6.93 -3.09 10.78
N SER A 32 5.82 -3.72 11.12
CA SER A 32 5.76 -5.18 11.24
C SER A 32 5.71 -5.89 9.89
N LEU A 33 5.41 -5.16 8.83
CA LEU A 33 5.30 -5.73 7.49
C LEU A 33 6.64 -5.63 6.77
N SER A 34 6.89 -6.57 5.86
CA SER A 34 8.10 -6.51 5.04
C SER A 34 7.94 -5.46 3.94
N ARG A 35 9.07 -5.06 3.35
CA ARG A 35 9.04 -4.13 2.24
C ARG A 35 8.13 -4.61 1.10
N LEU A 36 8.25 -5.89 0.77
CA LEU A 36 7.43 -6.45 -0.31
C LEU A 36 5.95 -6.48 0.04
N GLU A 37 5.62 -6.71 1.29
CA GLU A 37 4.22 -6.65 1.72
C GLU A 37 3.66 -5.23 1.61
N LEU A 38 4.47 -4.23 1.94
CA LEU A 38 4.07 -2.83 1.80
C LEU A 38 3.84 -2.47 0.34
N ILE A 39 4.74 -2.90 -0.53
CA ILE A 39 4.62 -2.66 -1.97
C ILE A 39 3.36 -3.34 -2.51
N ASP A 40 3.10 -4.56 -2.05
CA ASP A 40 1.92 -5.30 -2.46
C ASP A 40 0.64 -4.56 -2.06
N TRP A 41 0.62 -4.01 -0.86
CA TRP A 41 -0.51 -3.19 -0.41
C TRP A 41 -0.71 -1.96 -1.29
N LEU A 42 0.39 -1.29 -1.64
CA LEU A 42 0.32 -0.11 -2.51
C LEU A 42 -0.26 -0.47 -3.87
N CYS A 43 0.20 -1.57 -4.45
CA CYS A 43 -0.32 -2.04 -5.74
C CYS A 43 -1.79 -2.40 -5.66
N TRP A 44 -2.22 -2.98 -4.54
CA TRP A 44 -3.62 -3.32 -4.32
C TRP A 44 -4.49 -2.06 -4.21
N ASN A 45 -4.00 -1.06 -3.47
CA ASN A 45 -4.77 0.15 -3.20
C ASN A 45 -4.80 1.11 -4.40
N ASP A 46 -3.71 1.18 -5.15
CA ASP A 46 -3.60 2.07 -6.30
C ASP A 46 -2.98 1.30 -7.47
N ARG A 47 -3.82 0.76 -8.31
CA ARG A 47 -3.39 -0.11 -9.41
C ARG A 47 -2.69 0.66 -10.54
N ASN A 48 -2.86 1.97 -10.57
CA ASN A 48 -2.24 2.81 -11.60
C ASN A 48 -0.92 3.42 -11.14
N GLY A 49 -0.55 3.22 -9.89
CA GLY A 49 0.68 3.76 -9.35
C GLY A 49 1.90 2.94 -9.71
N VAL A 50 3.07 3.51 -9.49
CA VAL A 50 4.34 2.88 -9.79
C VAL A 50 4.99 2.49 -8.46
N TYR A 51 4.81 1.24 -8.06
CA TYR A 51 5.30 0.77 -6.76
C TYR A 51 6.13 -0.50 -6.83
N SER A 52 5.83 -1.41 -7.76
CA SER A 52 6.60 -2.65 -7.89
C SER A 52 8.05 -2.35 -8.24
N ASP A 53 8.94 -3.25 -7.87
CA ASP A 53 10.36 -3.07 -8.18
C ASP A 53 10.60 -2.93 -9.68
N GLU A 54 9.91 -3.73 -10.48
CA GLU A 54 10.05 -3.67 -11.92
C GLU A 54 9.64 -2.31 -12.47
N ASP A 55 8.47 -1.82 -12.06
CA ASP A 55 7.97 -0.54 -12.52
C ASP A 55 8.82 0.62 -12.00
N SER A 56 9.23 0.54 -10.73
CA SER A 56 10.03 1.59 -10.12
C SER A 56 11.39 1.72 -10.79
N LEU A 57 12.01 0.59 -11.12
CA LEU A 57 13.29 0.61 -11.84
C LEU A 57 13.12 1.22 -13.23
N ARG A 58 12.02 0.90 -13.90
CA ARG A 58 11.75 1.41 -15.24
C ARG A 58 11.52 2.93 -15.25
N GLU A 59 10.76 3.42 -14.27
CA GLU A 59 10.35 4.81 -14.24
C GLU A 59 11.35 5.73 -13.54
N PHE A 60 11.99 5.24 -12.47
CA PHE A 60 12.81 6.08 -11.61
C PHE A 60 14.26 5.63 -11.50
N GLY A 61 14.58 4.43 -11.97
CA GLY A 61 15.93 3.92 -11.88
C GLY A 61 16.30 3.30 -10.53
N ASN A 62 15.36 3.22 -9.60
CA ASN A 62 15.60 2.57 -8.31
C ASN A 62 14.29 2.09 -7.71
N THR A 63 14.39 1.20 -6.72
CA THR A 63 13.23 0.61 -6.07
C THR A 63 12.80 1.44 -4.85
N LEU A 64 11.56 1.23 -4.40
CA LEU A 64 11.07 1.87 -3.19
C LEU A 64 11.76 1.28 -1.96
N THR A 65 12.19 2.14 -1.06
CA THR A 65 12.68 1.68 0.24
C THR A 65 11.47 1.39 1.13
N LYS A 66 11.69 0.61 2.19
CA LYS A 66 10.63 0.33 3.15
C LYS A 66 10.12 1.64 3.78
N GLU A 67 11.04 2.52 4.13
CA GLU A 67 10.69 3.81 4.75
C GLU A 67 9.82 4.65 3.82
N ARG A 68 10.19 4.71 2.55
CA ARG A 68 9.40 5.50 1.59
C ARG A 68 8.03 4.88 1.37
N ALA A 69 7.95 3.56 1.30
CA ALA A 69 6.68 2.87 1.16
C ALA A 69 5.77 3.18 2.35
N MET A 70 6.32 3.16 3.56
CA MET A 70 5.56 3.51 4.77
C MET A 70 5.04 4.94 4.72
N GLU A 71 5.87 5.88 4.26
CA GLU A 71 5.45 7.27 4.12
C GLU A 71 4.28 7.41 3.16
N ILE A 72 4.38 6.76 2.01
CA ILE A 72 3.33 6.83 0.98
C ILE A 72 2.03 6.26 1.53
N ILE A 73 2.09 5.10 2.17
CA ILE A 73 0.89 4.48 2.74
C ILE A 73 0.27 5.39 3.80
N THR A 74 1.09 5.96 4.67
CA THR A 74 0.61 6.86 5.72
C THR A 74 -0.11 8.06 5.12
N GLU A 75 0.46 8.64 4.08
CA GLU A 75 -0.16 9.78 3.38
C GLU A 75 -1.49 9.39 2.76
N MET A 76 -1.54 8.24 2.09
CA MET A 76 -2.78 7.77 1.46
C MET A 76 -3.89 7.55 2.48
N ILE A 77 -3.57 6.93 3.61
CA ILE A 77 -4.56 6.66 4.64
C ILE A 77 -5.01 7.94 5.32
N SER A 78 -4.08 8.87 5.55
CA SER A 78 -4.39 10.14 6.20
C SER A 78 -5.26 11.06 5.36
N GLU A 79 -5.22 10.91 4.05
CA GLU A 79 -6.00 11.75 3.13
C GLU A 79 -7.43 11.24 2.93
N ASN A 80 -7.71 10.06 3.40
CA ASN A 80 -9.06 9.49 3.27
C ASN A 80 -9.96 9.91 4.46
#